data_43f66ababcf2b085409522b71913805d
#
_entry.id   43f66ababcf2b085409522b71913805d
#
_cell.length_a   1.000
_cell.length_b   1.000
_cell.length_c   1.000
_cell.angle_alpha   90.00
_cell.angle_beta   90.00
_cell.angle_gamma   90.00
#
_symmetry.space_group_name_H-M   'P 1'
#
loop_
_entity.id
_entity.type
_entity.pdbx_description
1 polymer ?
#
loop_
_entity_poly.entity_id
_entity_poly.type
_entity_poly.pdbx_seq_one_letter_code
_entity_poly.pdbx_strand_id
1 'polypeptide(L)'
;MKKIYQKLVRDRIPEIIEKDGKEFSVYQVKGGRLKDYAMQKLQEEVMEFIENPCAKEAADIMEIMNFICHRQGIREQAILSEATAKRIRKGAFEMGFILDWVEKK
;
A
#
# COMPACT_ATOMS: atom_id res chain seq x y z
N MET A 1 -6.87 -5.13 29.20
CA MET A 1 -7.14 -3.86 28.51
C MET A 1 -7.21 -4.07 27.00
N LYS A 2 -8.22 -3.53 26.36
CA LYS A 2 -8.36 -3.63 24.90
C LYS A 2 -7.53 -2.59 24.21
N LYS A 3 -6.89 -2.99 23.11
CA LYS A 3 -6.27 -2.05 22.19
C LYS A 3 -7.13 -1.98 20.92
N ILE A 4 -7.54 -0.79 20.55
CA ILE A 4 -8.43 -0.56 19.41
C ILE A 4 -7.59 -0.28 18.16
N TYR A 5 -7.84 -1.02 17.09
CA TYR A 5 -7.11 -0.86 15.83
C TYR A 5 -7.94 -0.21 14.72
N GLN A 6 -9.16 -0.66 14.50
CA GLN A 6 -10.06 -0.14 13.45
C GLN A 6 -9.37 -0.02 12.10
N LYS A 7 -8.69 -1.09 11.66
CA LYS A 7 -7.93 -1.08 10.42
C LYS A 7 -8.04 -2.39 9.66
N LEU A 8 -7.84 -2.32 8.36
CA LEU A 8 -7.80 -3.49 7.50
C LEU A 8 -6.57 -4.32 7.85
N VAL A 9 -6.76 -5.64 7.93
CA VAL A 9 -5.67 -6.59 8.20
C VAL A 9 -5.68 -7.67 7.13
N ARG A 10 -4.58 -8.39 7.00
CA ARG A 10 -4.48 -9.53 6.07
C ARG A 10 -5.45 -10.63 6.50
N ASP A 11 -5.88 -11.44 5.54
CA ASP A 11 -6.95 -12.42 5.71
C ASP A 11 -6.72 -13.43 6.82
N ARG A 12 -5.46 -13.78 7.08
CA ARG A 12 -5.15 -14.80 8.09
C ARG A 12 -4.84 -14.25 9.47
N ILE A 13 -4.91 -12.94 9.65
CA ILE A 13 -4.61 -12.32 10.95
C ILE A 13 -5.59 -12.78 12.05
N PRO A 14 -6.92 -12.86 11.80
CA PRO A 14 -7.83 -13.35 12.85
C PRO A 14 -7.46 -14.75 13.34
N GLU A 15 -7.13 -15.65 12.42
CA GLU A 15 -6.70 -17.01 12.72
C GLU A 15 -5.42 -17.03 13.57
N ILE A 16 -4.47 -16.14 13.25
CA ILE A 16 -3.21 -16.04 14.00
C ILE A 16 -3.46 -15.55 15.43
N ILE A 17 -4.32 -14.54 15.60
CA ILE A 17 -4.67 -14.00 16.92
C ILE A 17 -5.35 -15.06 17.77
N GLU A 18 -6.26 -15.84 17.17
CA GLU A 18 -6.96 -16.91 17.88
C GLU A 18 -5.99 -17.98 18.37
N LYS A 19 -5.03 -18.36 17.54
CA LYS A 19 -4.00 -19.34 17.92
C LYS A 19 -3.12 -18.84 19.05
N ASP A 20 -2.95 -17.52 19.17
CA ASP A 20 -2.22 -16.90 20.26
C ASP A 20 -3.01 -16.87 21.57
N GLY A 21 -4.26 -17.33 21.55
CA GLY A 21 -5.11 -17.39 22.74
C GLY A 21 -5.65 -16.04 23.19
N LYS A 22 -5.64 -15.06 22.30
CA LYS A 22 -6.15 -13.71 22.61
C LYS A 22 -7.60 -13.57 22.18
N GLU A 23 -8.36 -12.77 22.92
CA GLU A 23 -9.70 -12.40 22.53
C GLU A 23 -9.61 -11.27 21.50
N PHE A 24 -10.52 -11.30 20.53
CA PHE A 24 -10.55 -10.30 19.47
C PHE A 24 -11.95 -10.20 18.88
N SER A 25 -12.17 -9.11 18.15
CA SER A 25 -13.38 -8.92 17.36
C SER A 25 -13.01 -8.44 15.98
N VAL A 26 -13.56 -9.05 14.95
CA VAL A 26 -13.38 -8.63 13.56
C VAL A 26 -14.73 -8.57 12.87
N TYR A 27 -14.84 -7.74 11.86
CA TYR A 27 -16.00 -7.70 10.98
C TYR A 27 -15.53 -7.43 9.56
N GLN A 28 -16.37 -7.76 8.59
CA GLN A 28 -16.04 -7.57 7.18
C GLN A 28 -16.74 -6.34 6.64
N VAL A 29 -16.05 -5.62 5.77
CA VAL A 29 -16.60 -4.46 5.06
C VAL A 29 -16.54 -4.72 3.56
N LYS A 30 -17.35 -3.99 2.79
CA LYS A 30 -17.47 -4.13 1.34
C LYS A 30 -17.52 -2.77 0.67
N GLY A 31 -17.37 -2.77 -0.66
CA GLY A 31 -17.60 -1.58 -1.48
C GLY A 31 -16.77 -0.39 -1.06
N GLY A 32 -17.42 0.77 -0.94
CA GLY A 32 -16.74 2.02 -0.60
C GLY A 32 -16.04 2.01 0.75
N ARG A 33 -16.63 1.33 1.75
CA ARG A 33 -16.00 1.20 3.07
C ARG A 33 -14.70 0.41 2.99
N LEU A 34 -14.71 -0.68 2.22
CA LEU A 34 -13.49 -1.48 2.03
C LEU A 34 -12.43 -0.67 1.31
N LYS A 35 -12.81 0.09 0.29
CA LYS A 35 -11.90 0.98 -0.42
C LYS A 35 -11.24 1.99 0.53
N ASP A 36 -12.05 2.61 1.39
CA ASP A 36 -11.53 3.61 2.34
C ASP A 36 -10.52 2.99 3.31
N TYR A 37 -10.84 1.83 3.86
CA TYR A 37 -9.91 1.12 4.74
C TYR A 37 -8.64 0.68 4.01
N ALA A 38 -8.77 0.26 2.75
CA ALA A 38 -7.60 -0.13 1.95
C ALA A 38 -6.68 1.06 1.69
N MET A 39 -7.24 2.24 1.41
CA MET A 39 -6.43 3.45 1.20
C MET A 39 -5.72 3.88 2.48
N GLN A 40 -6.40 3.78 3.64
CA GLN A 40 -5.77 4.03 4.94
C GLN A 40 -4.63 3.05 5.20
N LYS A 41 -4.83 1.79 4.84
CA LYS A 41 -3.80 0.75 4.99
C LYS A 41 -2.57 1.06 4.13
N LEU A 42 -2.79 1.52 2.91
CA LEU A 42 -1.68 1.93 2.03
C LEU A 42 -0.87 3.05 2.68
N GLN A 43 -1.54 4.06 3.24
CA GLN A 43 -0.87 5.16 3.92
C GLN A 43 -0.05 4.66 5.11
N GLU A 44 -0.62 3.77 5.91
CA GLU A 44 0.06 3.16 7.05
C GLU A 44 1.35 2.44 6.61
N GLU A 45 1.25 1.61 5.57
CA GLU A 45 2.42 0.85 5.10
C GLU A 45 3.50 1.75 4.51
N VAL A 46 3.11 2.82 3.81
CA VAL A 46 4.07 3.80 3.30
C VAL A 46 4.82 4.47 4.46
N MET A 47 4.11 4.85 5.52
CA MET A 47 4.74 5.47 6.69
C MET A 47 5.71 4.52 7.38
N GLU A 48 5.35 3.25 7.49
CA GLU A 48 6.24 2.25 8.08
C GLU A 48 7.49 2.04 7.25
N PHE A 49 7.37 2.08 5.92
CA PHE A 49 8.53 1.99 5.03
C PHE A 49 9.44 3.22 5.18
N ILE A 50 8.86 4.41 5.29
CA ILE A 50 9.64 5.65 5.48
C ILE A 50 10.45 5.57 6.77
N GLU A 51 9.87 5.04 7.85
CA GLU A 51 10.54 4.89 9.14
C GLU A 51 11.64 3.82 9.10
N ASN A 52 11.41 2.74 8.34
CA ASN A 52 12.34 1.61 8.28
C ASN A 52 12.35 0.99 6.88
N PRO A 53 13.06 1.60 5.92
CA PRO A 53 13.10 1.07 4.54
C PRO A 53 13.77 -0.30 4.50
N CYS A 54 13.00 -1.34 4.20
CA CYS A 54 13.48 -2.71 4.10
C CYS A 54 12.54 -3.54 3.23
N ALA A 55 12.97 -4.74 2.87
CA ALA A 55 12.19 -5.63 2.01
C ALA A 55 10.84 -5.99 2.62
N LYS A 56 10.79 -6.21 3.93
CA LYS A 56 9.56 -6.55 4.64
C LYS A 56 8.51 -5.46 4.47
N GLU A 57 8.89 -4.21 4.70
CA GLU A 57 7.97 -3.07 4.60
C GLU A 57 7.60 -2.78 3.15
N ALA A 58 8.54 -2.94 2.22
CA ALA A 58 8.26 -2.80 0.79
C ALA A 58 7.25 -3.86 0.33
N ALA A 59 7.36 -5.09 0.83
CA ALA A 59 6.42 -6.17 0.50
C ALA A 59 5.00 -5.85 0.97
N ASP A 60 4.87 -5.22 2.13
CA ASP A 60 3.56 -4.82 2.66
C ASP A 60 2.91 -3.74 1.76
N ILE A 61 3.70 -2.80 1.26
CA ILE A 61 3.19 -1.80 0.29
C ILE A 61 2.73 -2.49 -0.98
N MET A 62 3.53 -3.41 -1.52
CA MET A 62 3.18 -4.14 -2.74
C MET A 62 1.87 -4.91 -2.59
N GLU A 63 1.68 -5.57 -1.45
CA GLU A 63 0.49 -6.36 -1.21
C GLU A 63 -0.79 -5.50 -1.22
N ILE A 64 -0.77 -4.39 -0.48
CA ILE A 64 -1.96 -3.52 -0.43
C ILE A 64 -2.18 -2.78 -1.76
N MET A 65 -1.10 -2.42 -2.47
CA MET A 65 -1.20 -1.82 -3.80
C MET A 65 -1.84 -2.80 -4.78
N ASN A 66 -1.40 -4.05 -4.78
CA ASN A 66 -1.96 -5.08 -5.66
C ASN A 66 -3.44 -5.31 -5.38
N PHE A 67 -3.83 -5.33 -4.11
CA PHE A 67 -5.23 -5.48 -3.72
C PHE A 67 -6.08 -4.33 -4.28
N ILE A 68 -5.64 -3.10 -4.05
CA ILE A 68 -6.37 -1.91 -4.52
C ILE A 68 -6.49 -1.91 -6.04
N CYS A 69 -5.37 -2.15 -6.73
CA CYS A 69 -5.33 -2.15 -8.19
C CYS A 69 -6.26 -3.21 -8.78
N HIS A 70 -6.22 -4.43 -8.23
CA HIS A 70 -7.07 -5.51 -8.67
C HIS A 70 -8.56 -5.14 -8.55
N ARG A 71 -8.95 -4.56 -7.44
CA ARG A 71 -10.33 -4.17 -7.22
C ARG A 71 -10.77 -2.98 -8.08
N GLN A 72 -9.85 -2.14 -8.50
CA GLN A 72 -10.13 -1.01 -9.40
C GLN A 72 -10.03 -1.41 -10.88
N GLY A 73 -9.77 -2.68 -11.17
CA GLY A 73 -9.62 -3.15 -12.54
C GLY A 73 -8.31 -2.72 -13.20
N ILE A 74 -7.33 -2.33 -12.41
CA ILE A 74 -6.00 -1.96 -12.90
C ILE A 74 -5.16 -3.22 -13.00
N ARG A 75 -4.75 -3.57 -14.22
CA ARG A 75 -4.02 -4.82 -14.47
C ARG A 75 -2.53 -4.62 -14.19
N GLU A 76 -1.92 -5.64 -13.58
CA GLU A 76 -0.48 -5.62 -13.29
C GLU A 76 0.35 -5.34 -14.53
N GLN A 77 -0.01 -5.96 -15.66
CA GLN A 77 0.71 -5.76 -16.93
C GLN A 77 0.66 -4.28 -17.35
N ALA A 78 -0.47 -3.61 -17.16
CA ALA A 78 -0.61 -2.19 -17.48
C ALA A 78 0.30 -1.33 -16.61
N ILE A 79 0.43 -1.66 -15.32
CA ILE A 79 1.31 -0.94 -14.39
C ILE A 79 2.77 -1.08 -14.85
N LEU A 80 3.19 -2.31 -15.15
CA LEU A 80 4.57 -2.57 -15.58
C LEU A 80 4.90 -1.87 -16.91
N SER A 81 3.96 -1.89 -17.84
CA SER A 81 4.13 -1.20 -19.13
C SER A 81 4.27 0.31 -18.96
N GLU A 82 3.42 0.91 -18.10
CA GLU A 82 3.51 2.35 -17.82
C GLU A 82 4.81 2.70 -17.11
N ALA A 83 5.24 1.89 -16.16
CA ALA A 83 6.49 2.12 -15.44
C ALA A 83 7.69 2.09 -16.39
N THR A 84 7.73 1.12 -17.29
CA THR A 84 8.80 1.00 -18.28
C THR A 84 8.79 2.19 -19.25
N ALA A 85 7.61 2.54 -19.76
CA ALA A 85 7.47 3.66 -20.69
C ALA A 85 7.90 4.98 -20.06
N LYS A 86 7.53 5.22 -18.81
CA LYS A 86 7.92 6.44 -18.10
C LYS A 86 9.42 6.48 -17.84
N ARG A 87 10.02 5.34 -17.49
CA ARG A 87 11.46 5.27 -17.28
C ARG A 87 12.23 5.60 -18.57
N ILE A 88 11.77 5.07 -19.70
CA ILE A 88 12.41 5.33 -20.99
C ILE A 88 12.25 6.80 -21.37
N ARG A 89 11.06 7.36 -21.21
CA ARG A 89 10.76 8.71 -21.65
C ARG A 89 11.29 9.79 -20.72
N LYS A 90 11.21 9.55 -19.41
CA LYS A 90 11.53 10.56 -18.39
C LYS A 90 12.76 10.24 -17.56
N GLY A 91 13.22 9.00 -17.60
CA GLY A 91 14.35 8.53 -16.80
C GLY A 91 13.92 8.06 -15.43
N ALA A 92 14.90 7.65 -14.66
CA ALA A 92 14.73 7.28 -13.25
C ALA A 92 15.07 8.48 -12.37
N PHE A 93 15.58 8.25 -11.16
CA PHE A 93 15.86 9.31 -10.19
C PHE A 93 17.35 9.43 -9.84
N GLU A 94 18.21 8.73 -10.58
CA GLU A 94 19.63 8.57 -10.23
C GLU A 94 20.42 9.88 -10.17
N MET A 95 19.98 10.88 -10.93
CA MET A 95 20.71 12.16 -10.99
C MET A 95 20.41 13.08 -9.80
N GLY A 96 19.38 12.78 -9.02
CA GLY A 96 19.06 13.56 -7.84
C GLY A 96 18.64 15.00 -8.10
N PHE A 97 18.00 15.26 -9.25
CA PHE A 97 17.56 16.62 -9.59
C PHE A 97 16.38 17.04 -8.72
N ILE A 98 16.45 18.24 -8.18
CA ILE A 98 15.35 18.90 -7.51
C ILE A 98 14.86 20.02 -8.43
N LEU A 99 13.61 19.94 -8.87
CA LEU A 99 13.04 21.00 -9.70
C LEU A 99 12.71 22.19 -8.80
N ASP A 100 13.47 23.25 -8.96
CA ASP A 100 13.34 24.45 -8.12
C ASP A 100 12.22 25.35 -8.65
N TRP A 101 12.33 25.75 -9.90
CA TRP A 101 11.27 26.56 -10.53
C TRP A 101 11.33 26.42 -12.05
N VAL A 102 10.24 26.79 -12.68
CA VAL A 102 10.13 26.84 -14.15
C VAL A 102 9.50 28.16 -14.53
N GLU A 103 10.05 28.79 -15.56
CA GLU A 103 9.50 30.02 -16.12
C GLU A 103 9.29 29.83 -17.61
N LYS A 104 8.16 30.29 -18.10
CA LYS A 104 7.84 30.22 -19.52
C LYS A 104 8.66 31.26 -20.27
N LYS A 105 9.37 30.83 -21.30
CA LYS A 105 10.16 31.73 -22.14
C LYS A 105 9.29 32.62 -23.03
#